data_73b4e2fe1907b55e33c8424d6479efe4
#
_entry.id   73b4e2fe1907b55e33c8424d6479efe4
#
_cell.length_a   1.000
_cell.length_b   1.000
_cell.length_c   1.000
_cell.angle_alpha   90.00
_cell.angle_beta   90.00
_cell.angle_gamma   90.00
#
_symmetry.space_group_name_H-M   'P 1'
#
loop_
_entity.id
_entity.type
_entity.pdbx_description
1 polymer ?
#
loop_
_entity_poly.entity_id
_entity_poly.type
_entity_poly.pdbx_seq_one_letter_code
_entity_poly.pdbx_strand_id
1 'polypeptide(L)'
;MNNLINIAVVGLGQVGNYLLNELNTKKKDIELKTSKRIRVVAVSARNINKKRKFKVDKKIFYKNPLEIFKKNKIDVLFEAIGLSDGISKKVVETALKNKIHVITPNK
;
A
#
# COMPACT_ATOMS: atom_id res chain seq x y z
N MET A 1 2.85 -6.95 -23.33
CA MET A 1 3.59 -6.85 -22.07
C MET A 1 2.88 -5.93 -21.10
N ASN A 2 2.71 -6.37 -19.87
CA ASN A 2 1.97 -5.61 -18.88
C ASN A 2 2.90 -4.64 -18.15
N ASN A 3 2.68 -3.34 -18.34
CA ASN A 3 3.47 -2.30 -17.68
C ASN A 3 2.79 -1.79 -16.42
N LEU A 4 1.77 -2.49 -15.95
CA LEU A 4 1.02 -2.09 -14.77
C LEU A 4 1.71 -2.57 -13.49
N ILE A 5 1.93 -1.64 -12.57
CA ILE A 5 2.47 -1.96 -11.24
C ILE A 5 1.34 -1.83 -10.23
N ASN A 6 1.02 -2.92 -9.55
CA ASN A 6 0.01 -2.95 -8.51
C ASN A 6 0.65 -2.66 -7.17
N ILE A 7 0.12 -1.66 -6.47
CA ILE A 7 0.66 -1.15 -5.21
C ILE A 7 -0.32 -1.38 -4.07
N ALA A 8 0.19 -1.80 -2.92
CA ALA A 8 -0.58 -1.87 -1.70
C ALA A 8 0.07 -0.96 -0.65
N VAL A 9 -0.76 -0.31 0.15
CA VAL A 9 -0.29 0.54 1.26
C VAL A 9 -0.90 0.00 2.55
N VAL A 10 -0.05 -0.40 3.48
CA VAL A 10 -0.48 -0.96 4.76
C VAL A 10 -0.08 -0.02 5.87
N GLY A 11 -1.06 0.42 6.66
CA GLY A 11 -0.87 1.44 7.68
C GLY A 11 -1.20 2.81 7.14
N LEU A 12 -2.34 3.36 7.55
CA LEU A 12 -2.79 4.67 7.07
C LEU A 12 -2.76 5.73 8.17
N GLY A 13 -1.67 5.73 8.93
CA GLY A 13 -1.38 6.83 9.82
C GLY A 13 -0.91 8.02 9.01
N GLN A 14 -0.20 8.93 9.63
CA GLN A 14 0.22 10.17 8.96
C GLN A 14 1.07 9.89 7.71
N VAL A 15 2.07 9.02 7.84
CA VAL A 15 2.97 8.71 6.71
C VAL A 15 2.25 7.94 5.61
N GLY A 16 1.51 6.88 5.97
CA GLY A 16 0.82 6.06 4.98
C GLY A 16 -0.25 6.83 4.24
N ASN A 17 -0.99 7.68 4.92
CA ASN A 17 -2.03 8.48 4.29
C ASN A 17 -1.44 9.54 3.36
N TYR A 18 -0.34 10.16 3.76
CA TYR A 18 0.37 11.10 2.90
C TYR A 18 0.86 10.41 1.62
N LEU A 19 1.46 9.22 1.78
CA LEU A 19 1.98 8.46 0.66
C LEU A 19 0.86 8.08 -0.31
N LEU A 20 -0.27 7.63 0.22
CA LEU A 20 -1.41 7.29 -0.62
C LEU A 20 -1.87 8.49 -1.45
N ASN A 21 -1.94 9.65 -0.83
CA ASN A 21 -2.31 10.87 -1.54
C ASN A 21 -1.30 11.22 -2.64
N GLU A 22 -0.01 11.09 -2.35
CA GLU A 22 1.03 11.39 -3.34
C GLU A 22 0.94 10.45 -4.54
N LEU A 23 0.69 9.17 -4.30
CA LEU A 23 0.52 8.23 -5.40
C LEU A 23 -0.67 8.59 -6.28
N ASN A 24 -1.75 9.05 -5.66
CA ASN A 24 -2.94 9.43 -6.42
C ASN A 24 -2.77 10.74 -7.19
N THR A 25 -2.16 11.73 -6.59
CA THR A 25 -2.03 13.05 -7.20
C THR A 25 -0.93 13.13 -8.25
N LYS A 26 0.11 12.32 -8.09
CA LYS A 26 1.26 12.34 -9.00
C LYS A 26 1.29 11.16 -9.95
N LYS A 27 0.20 10.43 -10.04
CA LYS A 27 0.11 9.23 -10.86
C LYS A 27 0.51 9.48 -12.30
N LYS A 28 -0.07 10.50 -12.93
CA LYS A 28 0.23 10.81 -14.33
C LYS A 28 1.69 11.18 -14.55
N ASP A 29 2.26 11.94 -13.63
CA ASP A 29 3.64 12.37 -13.73
C ASP A 29 4.59 11.17 -13.63
N ILE A 30 4.33 10.27 -12.69
CA ILE A 30 5.12 9.06 -12.52
C ILE A 30 5.02 8.19 -13.79
N GLU A 31 3.80 8.03 -14.32
CA GLU A 31 3.60 7.22 -15.51
C GLU A 31 4.31 7.79 -16.73
N LEU A 32 4.33 9.10 -16.87
CA LEU A 32 5.04 9.74 -17.98
C LEU A 32 6.55 9.54 -17.87
N LYS A 33 7.11 9.64 -16.68
CA LYS A 33 8.55 9.54 -16.49
C LYS A 33 9.07 8.12 -16.57
N THR A 34 8.27 7.14 -16.16
CA THR A 34 8.73 5.75 -16.08
C THR A 34 8.21 4.88 -17.21
N SER A 35 7.27 5.37 -18.00
CA SER A 35 6.55 4.60 -19.01
C SER A 35 5.81 3.40 -18.40
N LYS A 36 5.51 3.45 -17.10
CA LYS A 36 4.78 2.40 -16.40
C LYS A 36 3.53 2.97 -15.77
N ARG A 37 2.47 2.17 -15.78
CA ARG A 37 1.21 2.54 -15.14
C ARG A 37 1.22 2.03 -13.71
N ILE A 38 0.63 2.80 -12.81
CA ILE A 38 0.53 2.38 -11.40
C ILE A 38 -0.93 2.34 -10.99
N ARG A 39 -1.23 1.42 -10.09
CA ARG A 39 -2.57 1.27 -9.51
C ARG A 39 -2.45 0.90 -8.05
N VAL A 40 -3.13 1.64 -7.18
CA VAL A 40 -3.25 1.23 -5.78
C VAL A 40 -4.41 0.25 -5.71
N VAL A 41 -4.12 -1.02 -5.46
CA VAL A 41 -5.13 -2.09 -5.46
C VAL A 41 -5.62 -2.44 -4.07
N ALA A 42 -4.89 -2.08 -3.03
CA ALA A 42 -5.28 -2.39 -1.66
C ALA A 42 -4.67 -1.41 -0.67
N VAL A 43 -5.44 -1.07 0.33
CA VAL A 43 -4.97 -0.30 1.49
C VAL A 43 -5.48 -0.97 2.73
N SER A 44 -4.75 -0.88 3.83
CA SER A 44 -5.18 -1.47 5.10
C SER A 44 -4.87 -0.54 6.26
N ALA A 45 -5.81 -0.47 7.20
CA ALA A 45 -5.66 0.26 8.44
C ALA A 45 -6.63 -0.35 9.45
N ARG A 46 -6.44 -0.02 10.73
CA ARG A 46 -7.30 -0.57 11.78
C ARG A 46 -8.73 -0.09 11.70
N ASN A 47 -8.94 1.15 11.28
CA ASN A 47 -10.27 1.76 11.32
C ASN A 47 -10.51 2.60 10.07
N ILE A 48 -11.42 2.13 9.22
CA ILE A 48 -11.78 2.85 8.01
C ILE A 48 -12.50 4.17 8.32
N ASN A 49 -13.21 4.22 9.45
CA ASN A 49 -13.99 5.40 9.82
C ASN A 49 -13.16 6.47 10.53
N LYS A 50 -11.90 6.19 10.81
CA LYS A 50 -11.02 7.18 11.40
C LYS A 50 -10.90 8.37 10.47
N LYS A 51 -11.06 9.58 11.01
CA LYS A 51 -10.93 10.80 10.22
C LYS A 51 -9.49 10.93 9.74
N ARG A 52 -9.32 11.05 8.44
CA ARG A 52 -8.00 11.20 7.81
C ARG A 52 -7.97 12.46 6.97
N LYS A 53 -6.76 12.99 6.80
CA LYS A 53 -6.56 14.19 5.98
C LYS A 53 -6.93 13.93 4.52
N PHE A 54 -6.69 12.71 4.02
CA PHE A 54 -6.99 12.33 2.65
C PHE A 54 -7.99 11.19 2.63
N LYS A 55 -8.88 11.23 1.65
CA LYS A 55 -9.96 10.26 1.53
C LYS A 55 -9.44 8.91 1.07
N VAL A 56 -10.00 7.84 1.64
CA VAL A 56 -9.64 6.47 1.32
C VAL A 56 -10.80 5.77 0.61
N ASP A 57 -10.52 5.09 -0.50
CA ASP A 57 -11.52 4.34 -1.24
C ASP A 57 -11.88 3.06 -0.48
N LYS A 58 -13.14 2.94 -0.10
CA LYS A 58 -13.63 1.78 0.65
C LYS A 58 -13.56 0.48 -0.12
N LYS A 59 -13.58 0.55 -1.44
CA LYS A 59 -13.55 -0.65 -2.28
C LYS A 59 -12.24 -1.41 -2.21
N ILE A 60 -11.15 -0.72 -1.89
CA ILE A 60 -9.83 -1.33 -1.81
C ILE A 60 -9.31 -1.40 -0.38
N PHE A 61 -10.16 -1.11 0.60
CA PHE A 61 -9.79 -1.10 2.00
C PHE A 61 -9.92 -2.49 2.64
N TYR A 62 -8.90 -2.89 3.39
CA TYR A 62 -8.88 -4.16 4.13
C TYR A 62 -8.53 -3.88 5.59
N LYS A 63 -9.38 -4.33 6.50
CA LYS A 63 -9.11 -4.20 7.93
C LYS A 63 -7.95 -5.10 8.36
N ASN A 64 -7.93 -6.32 7.83
CA ASN A 64 -6.85 -7.26 8.08
C ASN A 64 -5.83 -7.16 6.95
N PRO A 65 -4.61 -6.66 7.22
CA PRO A 65 -3.63 -6.47 6.16
C PRO A 65 -3.19 -7.77 5.47
N LEU A 66 -3.34 -8.92 6.12
CA LEU A 66 -2.97 -10.18 5.50
C LEU A 66 -3.95 -10.63 4.42
N GLU A 67 -5.16 -10.09 4.42
CA GLU A 67 -6.15 -10.40 3.39
C GLU A 67 -5.80 -9.82 2.03
N ILE A 68 -4.99 -8.77 1.98
CA ILE A 68 -4.65 -8.12 0.71
C ILE A 68 -3.93 -9.08 -0.24
N PHE A 69 -3.14 -9.99 0.30
CA PHE A 69 -2.35 -10.93 -0.52
C PHE A 69 -3.20 -12.01 -1.16
N LYS A 70 -4.34 -12.32 -0.57
CA LYS A 70 -5.23 -13.37 -1.08
C LYS A 70 -6.06 -12.91 -2.26
N LYS A 71 -6.38 -11.64 -2.31
CA LYS A 71 -7.34 -11.10 -3.28
C LYS A 71 -6.73 -10.23 -4.37
N ASN A 72 -5.44 -9.93 -4.25
CA ASN A 72 -4.79 -9.01 -5.18
C ASN A 72 -3.44 -9.52 -5.61
N LYS A 73 -3.11 -9.25 -6.87
CA LYS A 73 -1.72 -9.36 -7.30
C LYS A 73 -1.04 -8.05 -6.90
N ILE A 74 0.02 -8.15 -6.13
CA ILE A 74 0.73 -6.98 -5.62
C ILE A 74 2.18 -7.04 -6.07
N ASP A 75 2.67 -5.96 -6.64
CA ASP A 75 4.05 -5.85 -7.08
C ASP A 75 4.91 -5.10 -6.05
N VAL A 76 4.34 -4.07 -5.44
CA VAL A 76 5.05 -3.24 -4.46
C VAL A 76 4.16 -3.03 -3.24
N LEU A 77 4.72 -3.25 -2.07
CA LEU A 77 4.05 -3.01 -0.79
C LEU A 77 4.74 -1.89 -0.04
N PHE A 78 4.00 -0.86 0.33
CA PHE A 78 4.48 0.16 1.27
C PHE A 78 3.97 -0.19 2.66
N GLU A 79 4.88 -0.51 3.57
CA GLU A 79 4.53 -0.86 4.94
C GLU A 79 4.81 0.34 5.84
N ALA A 80 3.77 0.92 6.41
CA ALA A 80 3.86 2.13 7.23
C ALA A 80 3.24 1.94 8.62
N ILE A 81 3.13 0.69 9.09
CA ILE A 81 2.56 0.39 10.41
C ILE A 81 3.55 0.73 11.51
N GLY A 82 4.79 0.35 11.33
CA GLY A 82 5.81 0.49 12.35
C GLY A 82 6.35 -0.86 12.79
N LEU A 83 7.66 -0.92 13.02
CA LEU A 83 8.35 -2.19 13.27
C LEU A 83 8.10 -2.81 14.63
N SER A 84 7.58 -2.04 15.58
CA SER A 84 7.29 -2.56 16.91
C SER A 84 6.02 -3.40 16.97
N ASP A 85 5.24 -3.40 15.89
CA ASP A 85 3.98 -4.14 15.83
C ASP A 85 4.22 -5.50 15.19
N GLY A 86 3.77 -6.58 15.86
CA GLY A 86 3.91 -7.94 15.34
C GLY A 86 3.23 -8.16 14.00
N ILE A 87 2.15 -7.44 13.71
CA ILE A 87 1.46 -7.55 12.43
C ILE A 87 2.32 -6.99 11.28
N SER A 88 3.10 -5.95 11.56
CA SER A 88 4.02 -5.40 10.58
C SER A 88 5.01 -6.46 10.11
N LYS A 89 5.59 -7.20 11.04
CA LYS A 89 6.53 -8.27 10.71
C LYS A 89 5.88 -9.33 9.84
N LYS A 90 4.66 -9.77 10.19
CA LYS A 90 3.95 -10.79 9.42
C LYS A 90 3.64 -10.31 8.00
N VAL A 91 3.25 -9.06 7.86
CA VAL A 91 2.97 -8.47 6.55
C VAL A 91 4.22 -8.47 5.68
N VAL A 92 5.33 -8.02 6.23
CA VAL A 92 6.59 -7.98 5.49
C VAL A 92 7.05 -9.38 5.09
N GLU A 93 7.00 -10.32 6.03
CA GLU A 93 7.39 -11.72 5.74
C GLU A 93 6.53 -12.33 4.65
N THR A 94 5.21 -12.09 4.69
CA THR A 94 4.30 -12.61 3.69
C THR A 94 4.60 -12.02 2.32
N ALA A 95 4.86 -10.72 2.28
CA ALA A 95 5.19 -10.04 1.04
C ALA A 95 6.47 -10.61 0.42
N LEU A 96 7.51 -10.79 1.24
CA LEU A 96 8.78 -11.33 0.75
C LEU A 96 8.64 -12.77 0.25
N LYS A 97 7.83 -13.58 0.91
CA LYS A 97 7.56 -14.95 0.43
C LYS A 97 6.89 -14.96 -0.93
N ASN A 98 6.10 -13.95 -1.23
CA ASN A 98 5.41 -13.82 -2.50
C ASN A 98 6.18 -13.00 -3.52
N LYS A 99 7.45 -12.74 -3.24
CA LYS A 99 8.35 -11.99 -4.13
C LYS A 99 7.85 -10.57 -4.42
N ILE A 100 7.19 -9.96 -3.44
CA ILE A 100 6.71 -8.59 -3.53
C ILE A 100 7.80 -7.66 -3.03
N HIS A 101 8.03 -6.58 -3.77
CA HIS A 101 9.01 -5.58 -3.35
C HIS A 101 8.44 -4.78 -2.18
N VAL A 102 9.16 -4.73 -1.07
CA VAL A 102 8.70 -4.07 0.15
C VAL A 102 9.46 -2.78 0.39
N ILE A 103 8.73 -1.71 0.63
CA ILE A 103 9.29 -0.42 0.99
C ILE A 103 8.73 -0.05 2.35
N THR A 104 9.61 0.23 3.31
CA THR A 104 9.18 0.65 4.64
C THR A 104 9.89 1.96 4.99
N PRO A 105 9.11 3.03 5.18
CA PRO A 105 9.68 4.32 5.57
C PRO A 105 10.07 4.40 7.04
N ASN A 106 9.65 3.43 7.83
CA ASN A 106 9.90 3.45 9.27
C ASN A 106 11.20 2.72 9.60
N LYS A 107 12.23 3.49 9.70
CA LYS A 107 13.54 2.94 10.05
C LYS A 107 14.10 3.62 11.28
#